data_3561a96f361a69f308c367b5aa7cdc33
#
_entry.id   3561a96f361a69f308c367b5aa7cdc33
#
_cell.length_a   1.000
_cell.length_b   1.000
_cell.length_c   1.000
_cell.angle_alpha   90.00
_cell.angle_beta   90.00
_cell.angle_gamma   90.00
#
_symmetry.space_group_name_H-M   'P 1'
#
loop_
_entity.id
_entity.type
_entity.pdbx_description
1 polymer ?
#
loop_
_entity_poly.entity_id
_entity_poly.type
_entity_poly.pdbx_seq_one_letter_code
_entity_poly.pdbx_strand_id
1 'polypeptide(L)'
;DIKASSHYEIGVHYGREAEEKIRAGLADYRLLFSEISNLSWEDLKKRAMAWVPLLKKEWPDLLEEVRGIADGSGTGLDDIMFLNCRYEITKFPRPNECTSFAILPEASRGGKTFIGQNWDYRAGIIDNITVLNLETPDGTRIIGLAEAGQVIRNGFNSRGIGLCANNLQSVYDSPEPGGMPVTFL
;
A
#
# COMPACT_ATOMS: atom_id res chain seq x y z
N ASP A 1 -0.64 9.04 -14.44
CA ASP A 1 -2.11 9.02 -14.66
C ASP A 1 -2.48 7.69 -15.30
N ILE A 2 -3.36 6.94 -14.65
CA ILE A 2 -3.78 5.62 -15.12
C ILE A 2 -5.30 5.61 -15.26
N LYS A 3 -5.76 5.23 -16.46
CA LYS A 3 -7.16 4.94 -16.75
C LYS A 3 -7.21 3.62 -17.49
N ALA A 4 -7.99 2.68 -16.96
CA ALA A 4 -8.08 1.34 -17.51
C ALA A 4 -9.49 0.75 -17.34
N SER A 5 -9.77 -0.34 -18.04
CA SER A 5 -11.10 -0.97 -18.06
C SER A 5 -11.29 -1.98 -16.94
N SER A 6 -10.22 -2.35 -16.24
CA SER A 6 -10.24 -3.30 -15.12
C SER A 6 -9.18 -2.95 -14.07
N HIS A 7 -9.37 -3.42 -12.85
CA HIS A 7 -8.38 -3.29 -11.77
C HIS A 7 -7.07 -4.00 -12.11
N TYR A 8 -7.13 -5.12 -12.81
CA TYR A 8 -5.93 -5.80 -13.31
C TYR A 8 -5.13 -4.90 -14.26
N GLU A 9 -5.77 -4.26 -15.23
CA GLU A 9 -5.09 -3.33 -16.16
C GLU A 9 -4.51 -2.11 -15.45
N ILE A 10 -5.21 -1.56 -14.43
CA ILE A 10 -4.66 -0.50 -13.57
C ILE A 10 -3.33 -0.99 -12.98
N GLY A 11 -3.33 -2.19 -12.39
CA GLY A 11 -2.14 -2.80 -11.83
C GLY A 11 -1.02 -2.99 -12.85
N VAL A 12 -1.32 -3.48 -14.07
CA VAL A 12 -0.33 -3.67 -15.15
C VAL A 12 0.32 -2.35 -15.55
N HIS A 13 -0.48 -1.30 -15.75
CA HIS A 13 0.05 0.03 -16.08
C HIS A 13 0.93 0.59 -14.96
N TYR A 14 0.45 0.51 -13.73
CA TYR A 14 1.20 0.94 -12.56
C TYR A 14 2.51 0.17 -12.41
N GLY A 15 2.46 -1.16 -12.46
CA GLY A 15 3.63 -2.02 -12.32
C GLY A 15 4.71 -1.71 -13.35
N ARG A 16 4.31 -1.49 -14.60
CA ARG A 16 5.21 -1.13 -15.70
C ARG A 16 5.89 0.23 -15.49
N GLU A 17 5.11 1.25 -15.14
CA GLU A 17 5.64 2.60 -14.93
C GLU A 17 6.52 2.72 -13.68
N ALA A 18 6.29 1.87 -12.69
CA ALA A 18 7.01 1.87 -11.42
C ALA A 18 8.03 0.70 -11.28
N GLU A 19 8.32 -0.06 -12.34
CA GLU A 19 9.14 -1.27 -12.29
C GLU A 19 10.46 -1.06 -11.55
N GLU A 20 11.24 -0.04 -11.92
CA GLU A 20 12.54 0.23 -11.30
C GLU A 20 12.42 0.53 -9.80
N LYS A 21 11.40 1.31 -9.42
CA LYS A 21 11.13 1.64 -8.00
C LYS A 21 10.68 0.40 -7.22
N ILE A 22 9.84 -0.44 -7.82
CA ILE A 22 9.38 -1.69 -7.20
C ILE A 22 10.57 -2.60 -6.92
N ARG A 23 11.44 -2.80 -7.90
CA ARG A 23 12.64 -3.62 -7.75
C ARG A 23 13.60 -3.05 -6.70
N ALA A 24 13.80 -1.74 -6.67
CA ALA A 24 14.62 -1.08 -5.67
C ALA A 24 14.03 -1.25 -4.26
N GLY A 25 12.71 -1.08 -4.11
CA GLY A 25 12.01 -1.29 -2.85
C GLY A 25 12.11 -2.72 -2.34
N LEU A 26 11.94 -3.70 -3.21
CA LEU A 26 12.12 -5.13 -2.87
C LEU A 26 13.55 -5.42 -2.39
N ALA A 27 14.56 -4.85 -3.07
CA ALA A 27 15.96 -5.03 -2.68
C ALA A 27 16.26 -4.39 -1.29
N ASP A 28 15.73 -3.18 -1.05
CA ASP A 28 15.87 -2.49 0.25
C ASP A 28 15.18 -3.27 1.38
N TYR A 29 13.97 -3.75 1.16
CA TYR A 29 13.26 -4.55 2.16
C TYR A 29 13.90 -5.92 2.39
N ARG A 30 14.45 -6.54 1.34
CA ARG A 30 15.18 -7.81 1.49
C ARG A 30 16.39 -7.64 2.40
N LEU A 31 17.16 -6.56 2.21
CA LEU A 31 18.29 -6.23 3.07
C LEU A 31 17.83 -5.98 4.51
N LEU A 32 16.84 -5.11 4.69
CA LEU A 32 16.32 -4.79 6.02
C LEU A 32 15.83 -6.04 6.76
N PHE A 33 15.01 -6.87 6.11
CA PHE A 33 14.46 -8.05 6.76
C PHE A 33 15.51 -9.14 7.03
N SER A 34 16.62 -9.16 6.29
CA SER A 34 17.75 -10.03 6.63
C SER A 34 18.44 -9.64 7.95
N GLU A 35 18.31 -8.38 8.36
CA GLU A 35 18.90 -7.87 9.62
C GLU A 35 17.94 -8.00 10.81
N ILE A 36 16.63 -7.84 10.60
CA ILE A 36 15.63 -7.74 11.66
C ILE A 36 14.77 -9.00 11.85
N SER A 37 14.83 -9.94 10.92
CA SER A 37 14.03 -11.16 10.93
C SER A 37 14.90 -12.42 10.92
N ASN A 38 14.48 -13.44 11.66
CA ASN A 38 15.08 -14.77 11.60
C ASN A 38 14.50 -15.65 10.47
N LEU A 39 13.60 -15.10 9.67
CA LEU A 39 12.96 -15.80 8.55
C LEU A 39 13.74 -15.58 7.26
N SER A 40 13.76 -16.60 6.41
CA SER A 40 14.28 -16.46 5.07
C SER A 40 13.37 -15.53 4.23
N TRP A 41 13.90 -14.95 3.14
CA TRP A 41 13.11 -14.14 2.23
C TRP A 41 11.92 -14.91 1.65
N GLU A 42 12.13 -16.19 1.31
CA GLU A 42 11.07 -17.06 0.81
C GLU A 42 9.98 -17.35 1.85
N ASP A 43 10.36 -17.52 3.13
CA ASP A 43 9.37 -17.68 4.20
C ASP A 43 8.55 -16.42 4.44
N LEU A 44 9.17 -15.24 4.34
CA LEU A 44 8.48 -13.96 4.44
C LEU A 44 7.44 -13.81 3.32
N LYS A 45 7.81 -14.10 2.07
CA LYS A 45 6.90 -14.09 0.92
C LYS A 45 5.77 -15.11 1.08
N LYS A 46 6.11 -16.32 1.51
CA LYS A 46 5.10 -17.36 1.78
C LYS A 46 4.09 -16.92 2.83
N ARG A 47 4.53 -16.23 3.89
CA ARG A 47 3.61 -15.64 4.88
C ARG A 47 2.69 -14.61 4.24
N ALA A 48 3.20 -13.71 3.40
CA ALA A 48 2.38 -12.73 2.69
C ALA A 48 1.29 -13.38 1.85
N MET A 49 1.59 -14.49 1.18
CA MET A 49 0.62 -15.22 0.37
C MET A 49 -0.52 -15.84 1.16
N ALA A 50 -0.40 -15.98 2.48
CA ALA A 50 -1.48 -16.51 3.32
C ALA A 50 -2.72 -15.60 3.36
N TRP A 51 -2.59 -14.31 3.02
CA TRP A 51 -3.74 -13.38 2.91
C TRP A 51 -4.46 -13.43 1.57
N VAL A 52 -3.91 -14.07 0.54
CA VAL A 52 -4.54 -14.14 -0.79
C VAL A 52 -5.97 -14.71 -0.75
N PRO A 53 -6.27 -15.80 -0.01
CA PRO A 53 -7.64 -16.30 0.08
C PRO A 53 -8.63 -15.31 0.70
N LEU A 54 -8.19 -14.56 1.73
CA LEU A 54 -9.00 -13.53 2.37
C LEU A 54 -9.23 -12.35 1.42
N LEU A 55 -8.18 -11.86 0.76
CA LEU A 55 -8.26 -10.77 -0.20
C LEU A 55 -9.17 -11.14 -1.39
N LYS A 56 -9.05 -12.38 -1.88
CA LYS A 56 -9.93 -12.89 -2.95
C LYS A 56 -11.41 -12.90 -2.56
N LYS A 57 -11.69 -13.19 -1.29
CA LYS A 57 -13.06 -13.26 -0.77
C LYS A 57 -13.66 -11.87 -0.54
N GLU A 58 -12.91 -10.98 0.11
CA GLU A 58 -13.43 -9.69 0.59
C GLU A 58 -13.21 -8.54 -0.42
N TRP A 59 -12.08 -8.56 -1.15
CA TRP A 59 -11.65 -7.50 -2.07
C TRP A 59 -11.06 -8.07 -3.36
N PRO A 60 -11.86 -8.81 -4.18
CA PRO A 60 -11.35 -9.46 -5.39
C PRO A 60 -10.72 -8.48 -6.39
N ASP A 61 -11.28 -7.27 -6.51
CA ASP A 61 -10.76 -6.23 -7.42
C ASP A 61 -9.37 -5.74 -7.00
N LEU A 62 -9.12 -5.60 -5.69
CA LEU A 62 -7.77 -5.27 -5.19
C LEU A 62 -6.78 -6.40 -5.45
N LEU A 63 -7.20 -7.66 -5.34
CA LEU A 63 -6.33 -8.77 -5.69
C LEU A 63 -5.95 -8.75 -7.18
N GLU A 64 -6.88 -8.41 -8.05
CA GLU A 64 -6.59 -8.27 -9.48
C GLU A 64 -5.63 -7.09 -9.75
N GLU A 65 -5.77 -5.97 -9.03
CA GLU A 65 -4.81 -4.87 -9.12
C GLU A 65 -3.40 -5.32 -8.68
N VAL A 66 -3.29 -6.01 -7.54
CA VAL A 66 -2.01 -6.56 -7.04
C VAL A 66 -1.37 -7.53 -8.04
N ARG A 67 -2.17 -8.40 -8.68
CA ARG A 67 -1.70 -9.30 -9.76
C ARG A 67 -1.19 -8.50 -10.96
N GLY A 68 -1.96 -7.51 -11.37
CA GLY A 68 -1.56 -6.61 -12.44
C GLY A 68 -0.23 -5.90 -12.14
N ILE A 69 -0.02 -5.44 -10.91
CA ILE A 69 1.27 -4.82 -10.49
C ILE A 69 2.42 -5.82 -10.66
N ALA A 70 2.23 -7.06 -10.23
CA ALA A 70 3.24 -8.11 -10.37
C ALA A 70 3.59 -8.36 -11.83
N ASP A 71 2.58 -8.58 -12.68
CA ASP A 71 2.78 -8.86 -14.10
C ASP A 71 3.39 -7.65 -14.84
N GLY A 72 2.92 -6.43 -14.53
CA GLY A 72 3.42 -5.20 -15.13
C GLY A 72 4.87 -4.88 -14.79
N SER A 73 5.31 -5.18 -13.57
CA SER A 73 6.68 -4.96 -13.10
C SER A 73 7.61 -6.16 -13.36
N GLY A 74 7.08 -7.27 -13.89
CA GLY A 74 7.85 -8.51 -14.10
C GLY A 74 8.41 -9.09 -12.79
N THR A 75 7.67 -8.92 -11.67
CA THR A 75 7.97 -9.50 -10.36
C THR A 75 6.97 -10.61 -10.03
N GLY A 76 7.20 -11.35 -8.93
CA GLY A 76 6.25 -12.36 -8.47
C GLY A 76 5.05 -11.74 -7.76
N LEU A 77 3.88 -12.41 -7.80
CA LEU A 77 2.74 -12.03 -6.96
C LEU A 77 3.12 -12.05 -5.47
N ASP A 78 3.96 -12.98 -5.06
CA ASP A 78 4.48 -13.10 -3.71
C ASP A 78 5.37 -11.91 -3.29
N ASP A 79 6.12 -11.31 -4.22
CA ASP A 79 6.88 -10.09 -4.00
C ASP A 79 5.95 -8.89 -3.76
N ILE A 80 4.92 -8.72 -4.58
CA ILE A 80 3.96 -7.62 -4.42
C ILE A 80 3.08 -7.82 -3.17
N MET A 81 2.65 -9.04 -2.89
CA MET A 81 1.96 -9.36 -1.63
C MET A 81 2.85 -9.06 -0.41
N PHE A 82 4.16 -9.37 -0.48
CA PHE A 82 5.10 -9.01 0.57
C PHE A 82 5.11 -7.50 0.83
N LEU A 83 5.24 -6.67 -0.21
CA LEU A 83 5.23 -5.20 -0.07
C LEU A 83 3.95 -4.69 0.60
N ASN A 84 2.82 -5.29 0.29
CA ASN A 84 1.51 -4.88 0.81
C ASN A 84 1.21 -5.45 2.22
N CYS A 85 1.83 -6.57 2.62
CA CYS A 85 1.61 -7.21 3.92
C CYS A 85 2.82 -7.09 4.87
N ARG A 86 3.84 -6.31 4.53
CA ARG A 86 5.12 -6.28 5.26
C ARG A 86 5.01 -5.94 6.74
N TYR A 87 3.97 -5.22 7.12
CA TYR A 87 3.73 -4.85 8.51
C TYR A 87 3.16 -6.00 9.35
N GLU A 88 2.43 -6.91 8.74
CA GLU A 88 1.76 -8.03 9.39
C GLU A 88 2.61 -9.30 9.41
N ILE A 89 3.61 -9.41 8.51
CA ILE A 89 4.45 -10.62 8.38
C ILE A 89 5.35 -10.83 9.58
N THR A 90 5.83 -9.75 10.18
CA THR A 90 6.72 -9.79 11.35
C THR A 90 6.35 -8.66 12.31
N LYS A 91 6.87 -8.74 13.54
CA LYS A 91 6.84 -7.60 14.48
C LYS A 91 7.86 -6.56 14.03
N PHE A 92 7.52 -5.85 12.97
CA PHE A 92 8.37 -4.79 12.42
C PHE A 92 8.44 -3.62 13.40
N PRO A 93 9.64 -3.14 13.79
CA PRO A 93 9.76 -1.90 14.54
C PRO A 93 9.21 -0.76 13.69
N ARG A 94 8.11 -0.16 14.10
CA ARG A 94 7.46 0.91 13.36
C ARG A 94 7.75 2.23 14.06
N PRO A 95 8.21 3.27 13.36
CA PRO A 95 8.19 4.61 13.94
C PRO A 95 6.73 5.00 14.22
N ASN A 96 6.46 5.52 15.42
CA ASN A 96 5.11 5.89 15.89
C ASN A 96 4.89 7.41 15.77
N GLU A 97 5.33 8.02 14.67
CA GLU A 97 5.45 9.48 14.60
C GLU A 97 4.66 10.10 13.44
N CYS A 98 3.61 9.43 12.95
CA CYS A 98 2.71 10.04 11.97
C CYS A 98 1.71 10.98 12.64
N THR A 99 1.43 12.11 12.00
CA THR A 99 0.41 13.07 12.43
C THR A 99 -0.55 13.34 11.30
N SER A 100 -1.85 13.28 11.56
CA SER A 100 -2.88 13.64 10.58
C SER A 100 -3.83 14.67 11.16
N PHE A 101 -4.46 15.46 10.28
CA PHE A 101 -5.47 16.43 10.65
C PHE A 101 -6.60 16.46 9.62
N ALA A 102 -7.77 16.90 10.09
CA ALA A 102 -8.89 17.26 9.24
C ALA A 102 -9.43 18.62 9.70
N ILE A 103 -9.69 19.51 8.75
CA ILE A 103 -10.31 20.82 8.99
C ILE A 103 -11.64 20.82 8.26
N LEU A 104 -12.72 20.95 9.02
CA LEU A 104 -14.08 21.01 8.48
C LEU A 104 -14.40 22.38 7.87
N PRO A 105 -15.43 22.48 7.02
CA PRO A 105 -15.83 23.73 6.36
C PRO A 105 -16.03 24.90 7.31
N GLU A 106 -16.57 24.66 8.51
CA GLU A 106 -16.87 25.68 9.54
C GLU A 106 -15.61 26.33 10.09
N ALA A 107 -14.47 25.60 10.08
CA ALA A 107 -13.18 26.06 10.58
C ALA A 107 -12.22 26.49 9.46
N SER A 108 -12.64 26.43 8.20
CA SER A 108 -11.80 26.73 7.06
C SER A 108 -12.18 28.04 6.36
N ARG A 109 -11.19 28.77 5.85
CA ARG A 109 -11.43 29.91 4.99
C ARG A 109 -11.97 29.42 3.64
N GLY A 110 -13.17 29.84 3.28
CA GLY A 110 -13.83 29.46 2.01
C GLY A 110 -14.68 28.19 2.09
N GLY A 111 -14.99 27.68 3.29
CA GLY A 111 -15.96 26.61 3.50
C GLY A 111 -15.56 25.26 2.84
N LYS A 112 -14.27 24.93 2.81
CA LYS A 112 -13.77 23.69 2.25
C LYS A 112 -13.23 22.75 3.32
N THR A 113 -13.37 21.45 3.12
CA THR A 113 -12.70 20.44 3.93
C THR A 113 -11.27 20.26 3.47
N PHE A 114 -10.34 20.21 4.43
CA PHE A 114 -8.93 19.86 4.20
C PHE A 114 -8.57 18.65 5.04
N ILE A 115 -7.79 17.77 4.46
CA ILE A 115 -7.09 16.70 5.18
C ILE A 115 -5.60 16.80 4.87
N GLY A 116 -4.77 16.41 5.82
CA GLY A 116 -3.33 16.37 5.63
C GLY A 116 -2.66 15.41 6.59
N GLN A 117 -1.48 14.98 6.22
CA GLN A 117 -0.70 14.02 6.99
C GLN A 117 0.80 14.32 6.86
N ASN A 118 1.51 14.26 7.99
CA ASN A 118 2.94 14.00 8.02
C ASN A 118 3.14 12.50 8.14
N TRP A 119 3.86 11.92 7.18
CA TRP A 119 4.19 10.52 7.21
C TRP A 119 5.67 10.38 7.54
N ASP A 120 5.93 9.99 8.79
CA ASP A 120 7.28 9.76 9.27
C ASP A 120 7.65 8.30 9.07
N TYR A 121 8.67 8.07 8.28
CA TYR A 121 9.09 6.73 7.90
C TYR A 121 10.59 6.68 7.59
N ARG A 122 11.09 5.54 7.15
CA ARG A 122 12.49 5.32 6.80
C ARG A 122 12.93 6.22 5.64
N ALA A 123 14.07 6.89 5.81
CA ALA A 123 14.61 7.76 4.76
C ALA A 123 14.95 6.99 3.45
N GLY A 124 15.34 5.71 3.55
CA GLY A 124 15.70 4.89 2.40
C GLY A 124 14.58 4.65 1.39
N ILE A 125 13.30 4.92 1.75
CA ILE A 125 12.17 4.71 0.82
C ILE A 125 11.77 5.97 0.05
N ILE A 126 12.40 7.11 0.29
CA ILE A 126 11.94 8.40 -0.27
C ILE A 126 11.89 8.38 -1.79
N ASP A 127 12.86 7.72 -2.42
CA ASP A 127 12.93 7.59 -3.87
C ASP A 127 11.92 6.58 -4.44
N ASN A 128 11.34 5.73 -3.59
CA ASN A 128 10.34 4.73 -3.96
C ASN A 128 8.91 5.24 -3.82
N ILE A 129 8.71 6.46 -3.33
CA ILE A 129 7.37 7.04 -3.24
C ILE A 129 6.85 7.37 -4.63
N THR A 130 5.58 7.04 -4.86
CA THR A 130 4.83 7.34 -6.07
C THR A 130 3.58 8.11 -5.74
N VAL A 131 3.22 9.06 -6.61
CA VAL A 131 1.90 9.69 -6.64
C VAL A 131 1.11 8.99 -7.73
N LEU A 132 0.03 8.36 -7.37
CA LEU A 132 -0.87 7.67 -8.28
C LEU A 132 -2.13 8.50 -8.49
N ASN A 133 -2.52 8.68 -9.74
CA ASN A 133 -3.79 9.26 -10.15
C ASN A 133 -4.50 8.23 -11.02
N LEU A 134 -5.52 7.60 -10.47
CA LEU A 134 -6.22 6.45 -11.05
C LEU A 134 -7.66 6.83 -11.41
N GLU A 135 -8.17 6.29 -12.52
CA GLU A 135 -9.60 6.22 -12.80
C GLU A 135 -10.00 4.73 -12.81
N THR A 136 -10.80 4.34 -11.83
CA THR A 136 -11.31 2.96 -11.70
C THR A 136 -12.40 2.66 -12.75
N PRO A 137 -12.73 1.38 -13.01
CA PRO A 137 -13.73 1.00 -14.03
C PRO A 137 -15.12 1.62 -13.82
N ASP A 138 -15.48 1.95 -12.57
CA ASP A 138 -16.74 2.63 -12.23
C ASP A 138 -16.67 4.16 -12.40
N GLY A 139 -15.58 4.70 -12.95
CA GLY A 139 -15.33 6.12 -13.16
C GLY A 139 -14.94 6.90 -11.91
N THR A 140 -14.66 6.24 -10.78
CA THR A 140 -14.13 6.92 -9.60
C THR A 140 -12.67 7.30 -9.84
N ARG A 141 -12.33 8.56 -9.64
CA ARG A 141 -10.94 9.03 -9.68
C ARG A 141 -10.37 9.02 -8.27
N ILE A 142 -9.16 8.50 -8.15
CA ILE A 142 -8.43 8.40 -6.88
C ILE A 142 -7.05 9.01 -7.09
N ILE A 143 -6.64 9.90 -6.20
CA ILE A 143 -5.27 10.39 -6.13
C ILE A 143 -4.71 10.13 -4.75
N GLY A 144 -3.52 9.55 -4.70
CA GLY A 144 -2.89 9.21 -3.43
C GLY A 144 -1.42 8.89 -3.55
N LEU A 145 -0.82 8.64 -2.40
CA LEU A 145 0.57 8.24 -2.26
C LEU A 145 0.67 6.75 -1.96
N ALA A 146 1.68 6.11 -2.53
CA ALA A 146 2.08 4.76 -2.20
C ALA A 146 3.60 4.60 -2.30
N GLU A 147 4.18 3.68 -1.54
CA GLU A 147 5.45 3.10 -1.94
C GLU A 147 5.22 2.25 -3.18
N ALA A 148 6.15 2.29 -4.12
CA ALA A 148 6.03 1.55 -5.37
C ALA A 148 5.76 0.05 -5.13
N GLY A 149 4.76 -0.49 -5.81
CA GLY A 149 4.27 -1.86 -5.63
C GLY A 149 3.17 -2.04 -4.60
N GLN A 150 2.82 -0.99 -3.84
CA GLN A 150 1.67 -1.01 -2.93
C GLN A 150 0.45 -0.37 -3.58
N VAL A 151 -0.74 -0.82 -3.19
CA VAL A 151 -1.98 -0.13 -3.51
C VAL A 151 -2.06 1.20 -2.73
N ILE A 152 -2.87 2.15 -3.22
CA ILE A 152 -3.07 3.45 -2.55
C ILE A 152 -3.75 3.21 -1.20
N ARG A 153 -3.16 3.74 -0.14
CA ARG A 153 -3.69 3.66 1.23
C ARG A 153 -3.91 5.00 1.90
N ASN A 154 -3.54 6.11 1.27
CA ASN A 154 -3.81 7.47 1.72
C ASN A 154 -3.96 8.38 0.51
N GLY A 155 -4.90 9.31 0.61
CA GLY A 155 -5.26 10.18 -0.49
C GLY A 155 -6.72 10.57 -0.44
N PHE A 156 -7.32 10.85 -1.59
CA PHE A 156 -8.72 11.19 -1.69
C PHE A 156 -9.31 10.75 -3.05
N ASN A 157 -10.62 10.68 -3.11
CA ASN A 157 -11.32 10.30 -4.33
C ASN A 157 -12.37 11.32 -4.77
N SER A 158 -12.84 11.16 -6.01
CA SER A 158 -13.85 12.06 -6.62
C SER A 158 -15.24 11.91 -6.00
N ARG A 159 -15.45 10.97 -5.09
CA ARG A 159 -16.71 10.79 -4.36
C ARG A 159 -16.70 11.51 -3.00
N GLY A 160 -15.67 12.31 -2.71
CA GLY A 160 -15.57 13.11 -1.51
C GLY A 160 -15.04 12.38 -0.28
N ILE A 161 -14.40 11.24 -0.45
CA ILE A 161 -13.73 10.52 0.64
C ILE A 161 -12.26 10.87 0.62
N GLY A 162 -11.71 11.24 1.79
CA GLY A 162 -10.30 11.42 2.03
C GLY A 162 -9.81 10.52 3.15
N LEU A 163 -8.62 9.96 3.02
CA LEU A 163 -8.03 9.02 3.96
C LEU A 163 -6.62 9.44 4.33
N CYS A 164 -6.34 9.47 5.63
CA CYS A 164 -5.01 9.55 6.22
C CYS A 164 -4.78 8.29 7.07
N ALA A 165 -3.64 7.64 6.91
CA ALA A 165 -3.32 6.41 7.61
C ALA A 165 -2.19 6.61 8.61
N ASN A 166 -2.52 6.63 9.91
CA ASN A 166 -1.55 6.62 11.00
C ASN A 166 -1.37 5.20 11.50
N ASN A 167 -0.13 4.81 11.73
CA ASN A 167 0.17 3.49 12.25
C ASN A 167 -0.01 3.46 13.77
N LEU A 168 -0.77 2.48 14.25
CA LEU A 168 -0.90 2.16 15.66
C LEU A 168 -0.39 0.73 15.91
N GLN A 169 0.18 0.51 17.08
CA GLN A 169 0.53 -0.82 17.56
C GLN A 169 -0.28 -1.17 18.80
N SER A 170 -0.72 -2.40 18.88
CA SER A 170 -1.47 -2.94 20.00
C SER A 170 -0.79 -4.17 20.56
N VAL A 171 -0.98 -4.43 21.84
CA VAL A 171 -0.58 -5.71 22.49
C VAL A 171 -1.36 -6.91 21.93
N TYR A 172 -2.46 -6.64 21.23
CA TYR A 172 -3.29 -7.66 20.58
C TYR A 172 -2.89 -7.92 19.11
N ASP A 173 -1.90 -7.18 18.58
CA ASP A 173 -1.42 -7.43 17.22
C ASP A 173 -0.79 -8.81 17.14
N SER A 174 -1.21 -9.59 16.15
CA SER A 174 -0.72 -10.94 15.88
C SER A 174 -0.05 -11.00 14.51
N PRO A 175 1.07 -11.71 14.37
CA PRO A 175 1.67 -11.99 13.06
C PRO A 175 0.92 -13.08 12.29
N GLU A 176 -0.08 -13.73 12.90
CA GLU A 176 -0.89 -14.74 12.24
C GLU A 176 -2.01 -14.08 11.42
N PRO A 177 -2.35 -14.61 10.23
CA PRO A 177 -3.41 -14.09 9.39
C PRO A 177 -4.78 -14.18 10.10
N GLY A 178 -5.18 -13.13 10.81
CA GLY A 178 -6.45 -13.10 11.53
C GLY A 178 -7.35 -11.94 11.11
N GLY A 179 -6.81 -10.97 10.38
CA GLY A 179 -7.50 -9.80 9.86
C GLY A 179 -6.93 -9.36 8.52
N MET A 180 -7.53 -8.34 7.91
CA MET A 180 -7.04 -7.75 6.67
C MET A 180 -5.77 -6.93 6.95
N PRO A 181 -4.70 -7.07 6.14
CA PRO A 181 -3.53 -6.20 6.26
C PRO A 181 -3.91 -4.73 6.08
N VAL A 182 -3.26 -3.85 6.86
CA VAL A 182 -3.60 -2.42 6.91
C VAL A 182 -3.52 -1.73 5.54
N THR A 183 -2.70 -2.23 4.63
CA THR A 183 -2.57 -1.67 3.28
C THR A 183 -3.83 -1.90 2.43
N PHE A 184 -4.65 -2.90 2.77
CA PHE A 184 -5.88 -3.24 2.05
C PHE A 184 -7.17 -2.73 2.74
N LEU A 185 -7.05 -2.02 3.87
CA LEU A 185 -8.15 -1.39 4.57
C LEU A 185 -8.39 0.03 4.08
#